data_cfac26bbfe05f371e80690856a7a53ec
#
_entry.id   cfac26bbfe05f371e80690856a7a53ec
#
_cell.length_a   1.000
_cell.length_b   1.000
_cell.length_c   1.000
_cell.angle_alpha   90.00
_cell.angle_beta   90.00
_cell.angle_gamma   90.00
#
_symmetry.space_group_name_H-M   'P 1'
#
loop_
_entity.id
_entity.type
_entity.pdbx_description
1 polymer ?
#
loop_
_entity_poly.entity_id
_entity_poly.type
_entity_poly.pdbx_seq_one_letter_code
_entity_poly.pdbx_strand_id
1 'polypeptide(L)'
;MKAFIAVAAMSLMLGAPALAEEKRGEKMVPRIPSVLSAEDIQSVAPALARFGSEVLIGDLWQRTELSRRDRSIVTVAILIARNQPAELKHNVEVALDNDVTAAEISEIITHLAFYSGWPNAMAAVAVTKDIFVARGIGREQLAAASPELLPLNQAVENQRSTTVEQNFGAISPGLVKFTTQPLFLDLWQRPGLKPRDRSLVTVSALIAAGQSAQIGYHLNRAMDNGLTAQEAGEIVAHAAFYAGWPNAFSAVAVVSEVLRARGLAG
;
A
#
# COMPACT_ATOMS: atom_id res chain seq x y z
N MET A 1 -26.18 87.76 11.47
CA MET A 1 -26.31 86.77 10.41
C MET A 1 -25.08 85.86 10.48
N LYS A 2 -25.23 84.73 11.12
CA LYS A 2 -24.13 83.73 11.26
C LYS A 2 -24.67 82.37 10.81
N ALA A 3 -24.17 81.88 9.72
CA ALA A 3 -24.52 80.55 9.21
C ALA A 3 -23.75 79.48 9.98
N PHE A 4 -24.49 78.50 10.51
CA PHE A 4 -23.90 77.27 11.10
C PHE A 4 -23.84 76.20 10.02
N ILE A 5 -22.63 75.73 9.76
CA ILE A 5 -22.33 74.55 8.90
C ILE A 5 -22.26 73.34 9.83
N ALA A 6 -23.19 72.39 9.66
CA ALA A 6 -23.16 71.13 10.31
C ALA A 6 -22.27 70.15 9.51
N VAL A 7 -21.22 69.66 10.13
CA VAL A 7 -20.37 68.58 9.62
C VAL A 7 -20.92 67.25 10.10
N ALA A 8 -21.39 66.44 9.15
CA ALA A 8 -21.80 65.06 9.40
C ALA A 8 -20.53 64.16 9.37
N ALA A 9 -20.23 63.55 10.51
CA ALA A 9 -19.18 62.55 10.61
C ALA A 9 -19.73 61.20 10.12
N MET A 10 -19.20 60.69 9.04
CA MET A 10 -19.51 59.40 8.47
C MET A 10 -18.55 58.38 9.08
N SER A 11 -19.00 57.56 10.03
CA SER A 11 -18.26 56.44 10.60
C SER A 11 -18.16 55.31 9.57
N LEU A 12 -16.98 55.07 9.01
CA LEU A 12 -16.65 53.85 8.28
C LEU A 12 -16.51 52.70 9.28
N MET A 13 -17.46 51.81 9.30
CA MET A 13 -17.30 50.48 9.90
C MET A 13 -16.44 49.64 8.96
N LEU A 14 -15.17 49.46 9.26
CA LEU A 14 -14.30 48.45 8.68
C LEU A 14 -14.78 47.08 9.22
N GLY A 15 -15.51 46.35 8.37
CA GLY A 15 -15.78 44.95 8.58
C GLY A 15 -14.47 44.18 8.50
N ALA A 16 -14.05 43.58 9.62
CA ALA A 16 -12.97 42.61 9.62
C ALA A 16 -13.37 41.39 8.79
N PRO A 17 -12.46 40.85 7.95
CA PRO A 17 -12.74 39.60 7.25
C PRO A 17 -12.89 38.51 8.30
N ALA A 18 -14.02 37.81 8.29
CA ALA A 18 -14.21 36.58 9.04
C ALA A 18 -13.12 35.60 8.59
N LEU A 19 -12.21 35.28 9.49
CA LEU A 19 -11.26 34.19 9.31
C LEU A 19 -12.10 32.93 9.08
N ALA A 20 -11.97 32.34 7.91
CA ALA A 20 -12.48 31.03 7.64
C ALA A 20 -11.81 30.08 8.63
N GLU A 21 -12.58 29.59 9.58
CA GLU A 21 -12.21 28.54 10.50
C GLU A 21 -11.91 27.31 9.64
N GLU A 22 -10.60 27.06 9.44
CA GLU A 22 -10.09 25.87 8.79
C GLU A 22 -10.64 24.68 9.58
N LYS A 23 -11.58 23.95 8.99
CA LYS A 23 -12.10 22.68 9.53
C LYS A 23 -10.96 21.66 9.56
N ARG A 24 -10.12 21.79 10.59
CA ARG A 24 -9.09 20.83 10.91
C ARG A 24 -9.76 19.53 11.39
N GLY A 25 -9.78 18.53 10.52
CA GLY A 25 -9.79 17.13 10.93
C GLY A 25 -11.14 16.56 11.34
N GLU A 26 -12.14 16.61 10.49
CA GLU A 26 -13.09 15.51 10.45
C GLU A 26 -12.33 14.28 9.96
N LYS A 27 -11.91 13.38 10.88
CA LYS A 27 -11.35 12.07 10.52
C LYS A 27 -12.38 11.42 9.63
N MET A 28 -12.05 11.29 8.34
CA MET A 28 -12.90 10.68 7.35
C MET A 28 -13.36 9.33 7.89
N VAL A 29 -14.67 9.18 8.12
CA VAL A 29 -15.27 7.88 8.43
C VAL A 29 -14.91 6.98 7.26
N PRO A 30 -14.26 5.82 7.50
CA PRO A 30 -13.87 4.94 6.41
C PRO A 30 -15.13 4.56 5.62
N ARG A 31 -15.21 5.01 4.39
CA ARG A 31 -16.20 4.49 3.45
C ARG A 31 -15.78 3.08 3.07
N ILE A 32 -16.74 2.23 2.71
CA ILE A 32 -16.44 0.93 2.06
C ILE A 32 -15.45 1.26 0.92
N PRO A 33 -14.25 0.65 0.89
CA PRO A 33 -13.26 0.94 -0.14
C PRO A 33 -13.72 0.38 -1.49
N SER A 34 -14.65 1.05 -2.13
CA SER A 34 -15.25 0.66 -3.41
C SER A 34 -15.61 1.89 -4.20
N VAL A 35 -15.58 1.77 -5.53
CA VAL A 35 -16.09 2.76 -6.47
C VAL A 35 -17.62 2.88 -6.42
N LEU A 36 -18.32 1.89 -5.86
CA LEU A 36 -19.77 1.86 -5.70
C LEU A 36 -20.18 2.54 -4.40
N SER A 37 -21.33 3.22 -4.42
CA SER A 37 -21.95 3.75 -3.21
C SER A 37 -22.53 2.60 -2.35
N ALA A 38 -22.70 2.85 -1.05
CA ALA A 38 -23.37 1.88 -0.18
C ALA A 38 -24.80 1.55 -0.67
N GLU A 39 -25.50 2.52 -1.26
CA GLU A 39 -26.84 2.35 -1.84
C GLU A 39 -26.81 1.44 -3.07
N ASP A 40 -25.83 1.62 -3.97
CA ASP A 40 -25.65 0.74 -5.12
C ASP A 40 -25.43 -0.70 -4.69
N ILE A 41 -24.52 -0.91 -3.70
CA ILE A 41 -24.23 -2.25 -3.17
C ILE A 41 -25.49 -2.83 -2.52
N GLN A 42 -26.22 -2.04 -1.73
CA GLN A 42 -27.42 -2.49 -1.04
C GLN A 42 -28.54 -2.87 -2.04
N SER A 43 -28.64 -2.18 -3.17
CA SER A 43 -29.65 -2.46 -4.19
C SER A 43 -29.49 -3.84 -4.86
N VAL A 44 -28.24 -4.37 -4.88
CA VAL A 44 -27.89 -5.63 -5.54
C VAL A 44 -27.59 -6.74 -4.53
N ALA A 45 -26.86 -6.41 -3.46
CA ALA A 45 -26.35 -7.36 -2.49
C ALA A 45 -26.44 -6.79 -1.06
N PRO A 46 -27.64 -6.71 -0.45
CA PRO A 46 -27.83 -6.04 0.84
C PRO A 46 -27.02 -6.65 1.99
N ALA A 47 -26.78 -7.96 1.96
CA ALA A 47 -25.91 -8.61 2.94
C ALA A 47 -24.45 -8.18 2.78
N LEU A 48 -23.96 -7.96 1.54
CA LEU A 48 -22.61 -7.47 1.27
C LEU A 48 -22.45 -6.03 1.80
N ALA A 49 -23.45 -5.17 1.59
CA ALA A 49 -23.43 -3.81 2.15
C ALA A 49 -23.33 -3.84 3.68
N ARG A 50 -24.09 -4.70 4.35
CA ARG A 50 -24.04 -4.88 5.80
C ARG A 50 -22.66 -5.38 6.26
N PHE A 51 -22.13 -6.45 5.67
CA PHE A 51 -20.78 -6.95 6.01
C PHE A 51 -19.69 -5.93 5.70
N GLY A 52 -19.84 -5.15 4.64
CA GLY A 52 -18.92 -4.07 4.31
C GLY A 52 -18.87 -3.01 5.41
N SER A 53 -20.02 -2.58 5.91
CA SER A 53 -20.09 -1.54 6.95
C SER A 53 -19.72 -2.08 8.35
N GLU A 54 -20.28 -3.23 8.75
CA GLU A 54 -20.13 -3.74 10.11
C GLU A 54 -18.78 -4.46 10.33
N VAL A 55 -18.36 -5.29 9.36
CA VAL A 55 -17.20 -6.17 9.53
C VAL A 55 -15.96 -5.59 8.87
N LEU A 56 -16.02 -5.25 7.56
CA LEU A 56 -14.84 -4.73 6.87
C LEU A 56 -14.40 -3.38 7.45
N ILE A 57 -15.32 -2.40 7.52
CA ILE A 57 -15.01 -1.05 8.00
C ILE A 57 -15.11 -0.94 9.51
N GLY A 58 -16.17 -1.53 10.11
CA GLY A 58 -16.47 -1.39 11.53
C GLY A 58 -15.57 -2.22 12.44
N ASP A 59 -14.97 -3.28 11.94
CA ASP A 59 -14.06 -4.14 12.70
C ASP A 59 -12.67 -4.19 12.06
N LEU A 60 -12.46 -4.84 10.91
CA LEU A 60 -11.13 -5.07 10.33
C LEU A 60 -10.29 -3.80 10.22
N TRP A 61 -10.84 -2.71 9.66
CA TRP A 61 -10.12 -1.46 9.51
C TRP A 61 -9.93 -0.67 10.82
N GLN A 62 -10.58 -1.08 11.91
CA GLN A 62 -10.42 -0.48 13.24
C GLN A 62 -9.40 -1.20 14.12
N ARG A 63 -9.01 -2.41 13.75
CA ARG A 63 -8.03 -3.20 14.48
C ARG A 63 -6.67 -2.51 14.48
N THR A 64 -6.01 -2.48 15.63
CA THR A 64 -4.77 -1.73 15.88
C THR A 64 -3.49 -2.51 15.59
N GLU A 65 -3.60 -3.81 15.35
CA GLU A 65 -2.50 -4.73 15.11
C GLU A 65 -1.73 -4.46 13.81
N LEU A 66 -2.36 -3.75 12.89
CA LEU A 66 -1.74 -3.22 11.68
C LEU A 66 -2.19 -1.77 11.50
N SER A 67 -1.26 -0.86 11.26
CA SER A 67 -1.57 0.56 11.07
C SER A 67 -2.47 0.78 9.84
N ARG A 68 -3.24 1.88 9.82
CA ARG A 68 -4.06 2.25 8.64
C ARG A 68 -3.21 2.43 7.38
N ARG A 69 -2.00 2.99 7.54
CA ARG A 69 -1.03 3.11 6.46
C ARG A 69 -0.66 1.74 5.91
N ASP A 70 -0.28 0.81 6.76
CA ASP A 70 0.13 -0.54 6.33
C ASP A 70 -1.04 -1.32 5.73
N ARG A 71 -2.27 -1.20 6.28
CA ARG A 71 -3.47 -1.77 5.65
C ARG A 71 -3.67 -1.25 4.24
N SER A 72 -3.43 0.04 4.00
CA SER A 72 -3.51 0.63 2.68
C SER A 72 -2.45 0.08 1.73
N ILE A 73 -1.21 -0.09 2.19
CA ILE A 73 -0.13 -0.73 1.42
C ILE A 73 -0.51 -2.17 1.05
N VAL A 74 -1.00 -2.95 2.01
CA VAL A 74 -1.46 -4.34 1.79
C VAL A 74 -2.59 -4.38 0.76
N THR A 75 -3.59 -3.51 0.90
CA THR A 75 -4.73 -3.45 -0.02
C THR A 75 -4.30 -3.09 -1.44
N VAL A 76 -3.49 -2.03 -1.60
CA VAL A 76 -2.97 -1.61 -2.91
C VAL A 76 -2.16 -2.74 -3.56
N ALA A 77 -1.29 -3.40 -2.78
CA ALA A 77 -0.48 -4.52 -3.28
C ALA A 77 -1.35 -5.70 -3.76
N ILE A 78 -2.37 -6.07 -2.99
CA ILE A 78 -3.32 -7.13 -3.36
C ILE A 78 -4.09 -6.77 -4.63
N LEU A 79 -4.61 -5.55 -4.73
CA LEU A 79 -5.39 -5.11 -5.88
C LEU A 79 -4.57 -5.06 -7.17
N ILE A 80 -3.30 -4.64 -7.08
CA ILE A 80 -2.37 -4.70 -8.21
C ILE A 80 -2.10 -6.16 -8.59
N ALA A 81 -1.75 -7.00 -7.62
CA ALA A 81 -1.43 -8.41 -7.87
C ALA A 81 -2.60 -9.18 -8.49
N ARG A 82 -3.83 -8.84 -8.15
CA ARG A 82 -5.05 -9.46 -8.70
C ARG A 82 -5.61 -8.76 -9.94
N ASN A 83 -4.94 -7.71 -10.41
CA ASN A 83 -5.40 -6.90 -11.55
C ASN A 83 -6.83 -6.37 -11.37
N GLN A 84 -7.07 -5.61 -10.30
CA GLN A 84 -8.38 -5.03 -9.96
C GLN A 84 -8.36 -3.49 -10.13
N PRO A 85 -8.26 -2.96 -11.37
CA PRO A 85 -8.07 -1.52 -11.61
C PRO A 85 -9.27 -0.68 -11.15
N ALA A 86 -10.49 -1.23 -11.18
CA ALA A 86 -11.69 -0.51 -10.73
C ALA A 86 -11.61 -0.16 -9.25
N GLU A 87 -11.28 -1.13 -8.40
CA GLU A 87 -11.14 -0.93 -6.96
C GLU A 87 -9.85 -0.21 -6.59
N LEU A 88 -8.80 -0.36 -7.39
CA LEU A 88 -7.50 0.24 -7.17
C LEU A 88 -7.58 1.77 -7.10
N LYS A 89 -8.43 2.39 -7.94
CA LYS A 89 -8.58 3.85 -7.96
C LYS A 89 -8.88 4.41 -6.58
N HIS A 90 -9.96 3.94 -5.97
CA HIS A 90 -10.37 4.39 -4.64
C HIS A 90 -9.32 4.06 -3.58
N ASN A 91 -8.73 2.87 -3.64
CA ASN A 91 -7.77 2.42 -2.62
C ASN A 91 -6.40 3.12 -2.71
N VAL A 92 -5.98 3.63 -3.88
CA VAL A 92 -4.82 4.53 -3.99
C VAL A 92 -5.12 5.88 -3.36
N GLU A 93 -6.33 6.43 -3.55
CA GLU A 93 -6.75 7.66 -2.88
C GLU A 93 -6.73 7.49 -1.35
N VAL A 94 -7.31 6.40 -0.84
CA VAL A 94 -7.28 6.04 0.59
C VAL A 94 -5.85 5.86 1.11
N ALA A 95 -4.96 5.27 0.32
CA ALA A 95 -3.56 5.09 0.70
C ALA A 95 -2.85 6.43 0.87
N LEU A 96 -3.05 7.36 -0.07
CA LEU A 96 -2.51 8.73 0.03
C LEU A 96 -3.08 9.48 1.25
N ASP A 97 -4.36 9.29 1.57
CA ASP A 97 -5.01 9.90 2.75
C ASP A 97 -4.56 9.24 4.08
N ASN A 98 -4.02 8.03 4.04
CA ASN A 98 -3.44 7.29 5.15
C ASN A 98 -1.90 7.38 5.20
N ASP A 99 -1.32 8.48 4.70
CA ASP A 99 0.12 8.80 4.77
C ASP A 99 1.03 7.87 3.94
N VAL A 100 0.51 7.15 2.95
CA VAL A 100 1.35 6.51 1.93
C VAL A 100 1.71 7.58 0.89
N THR A 101 2.99 7.88 0.73
CA THR A 101 3.44 8.94 -0.17
C THR A 101 3.34 8.55 -1.65
N ALA A 102 3.32 9.55 -2.53
CA ALA A 102 3.34 9.32 -3.98
C ALA A 102 4.60 8.57 -4.43
N ALA A 103 5.74 8.83 -3.80
CA ALA A 103 6.99 8.10 -4.04
C ALA A 103 6.85 6.61 -3.68
N GLU A 104 6.23 6.30 -2.54
CA GLU A 104 5.98 4.92 -2.13
C GLU A 104 4.99 4.21 -3.05
N ILE A 105 3.89 4.86 -3.47
CA ILE A 105 2.96 4.29 -4.47
C ILE A 105 3.71 3.97 -5.78
N SER A 106 4.55 4.90 -6.26
CA SER A 106 5.38 4.69 -7.45
C SER A 106 6.30 3.47 -7.30
N GLU A 107 6.95 3.32 -6.15
CA GLU A 107 7.81 2.17 -5.84
C GLU A 107 7.03 0.86 -5.67
N ILE A 108 5.84 0.88 -5.10
CA ILE A 108 4.96 -0.30 -5.00
C ILE A 108 4.60 -0.81 -6.39
N ILE A 109 4.19 0.08 -7.30
CA ILE A 109 3.88 -0.28 -8.68
C ILE A 109 5.10 -0.86 -9.39
N THR A 110 6.26 -0.21 -9.26
CA THR A 110 7.52 -0.65 -9.85
C THR A 110 7.93 -2.03 -9.32
N HIS A 111 7.83 -2.24 -8.01
CA HIS A 111 8.14 -3.51 -7.36
C HIS A 111 7.23 -4.65 -7.86
N LEU A 112 5.94 -4.37 -7.97
CA LEU A 112 4.96 -5.37 -8.39
C LEU A 112 5.00 -5.69 -9.89
N ALA A 113 5.69 -4.90 -10.72
CA ALA A 113 6.01 -5.31 -12.08
C ALA A 113 6.82 -6.62 -12.10
N PHE A 114 7.69 -6.82 -11.12
CA PHE A 114 8.51 -8.03 -10.99
C PHE A 114 7.79 -9.18 -10.26
N TYR A 115 6.92 -8.87 -9.28
CA TYR A 115 6.25 -9.91 -8.47
C TYR A 115 4.85 -10.29 -8.96
N SER A 116 4.19 -9.41 -9.71
CA SER A 116 2.83 -9.64 -10.21
C SER A 116 2.73 -9.56 -11.73
N GLY A 117 3.84 -9.26 -12.39
CA GLY A 117 3.94 -9.15 -13.84
C GLY A 117 3.72 -7.73 -14.38
N TRP A 118 4.39 -7.43 -15.48
CA TRP A 118 4.38 -6.13 -16.14
C TRP A 118 2.98 -5.60 -16.51
N PRO A 119 2.05 -6.43 -17.04
CA PRO A 119 0.70 -5.96 -17.37
C PRO A 119 -0.08 -5.42 -16.17
N ASN A 120 0.05 -6.06 -15.00
CA ASN A 120 -0.63 -5.63 -13.78
C ASN A 120 -0.08 -4.26 -13.31
N ALA A 121 1.24 -4.09 -13.35
CA ALA A 121 1.85 -2.80 -13.04
C ALA A 121 1.42 -1.70 -14.02
N MET A 122 1.34 -1.99 -15.32
CA MET A 122 0.88 -1.01 -16.32
C MET A 122 -0.58 -0.62 -16.12
N ALA A 123 -1.46 -1.55 -15.74
CA ALA A 123 -2.84 -1.25 -15.36
C ALA A 123 -2.88 -0.32 -14.13
N ALA A 124 -2.03 -0.57 -13.13
CA ALA A 124 -1.91 0.29 -11.96
C ALA A 124 -1.38 1.70 -12.30
N VAL A 125 -0.41 1.82 -13.22
CA VAL A 125 0.08 3.11 -13.72
C VAL A 125 -1.06 3.90 -14.37
N ALA A 126 -1.87 3.26 -15.20
CA ALA A 126 -2.98 3.94 -15.89
C ALA A 126 -3.98 4.55 -14.90
N VAL A 127 -4.34 3.81 -13.85
CA VAL A 127 -5.24 4.29 -12.78
C VAL A 127 -4.59 5.41 -11.96
N THR A 128 -3.34 5.19 -11.51
CA THR A 128 -2.65 6.10 -10.58
C THR A 128 -2.30 7.43 -11.23
N LYS A 129 -2.02 7.44 -12.55
CA LYS A 129 -1.75 8.66 -13.31
C LYS A 129 -2.86 9.69 -13.14
N ASP A 130 -4.12 9.27 -13.28
CA ASP A 130 -5.26 10.19 -13.21
C ASP A 130 -5.44 10.74 -11.79
N ILE A 131 -5.18 9.92 -10.78
CA ILE A 131 -5.21 10.34 -9.37
C ILE A 131 -4.11 11.37 -9.09
N PHE A 132 -2.89 11.13 -9.56
CA PHE A 132 -1.77 12.06 -9.37
C PHE A 132 -2.05 13.41 -10.03
N VAL A 133 -2.60 13.41 -11.24
CA VAL A 133 -3.03 14.64 -11.91
C VAL A 133 -4.09 15.38 -11.10
N ALA A 134 -5.13 14.67 -10.62
CA ALA A 134 -6.22 15.27 -9.85
C ALA A 134 -5.74 15.85 -8.50
N ARG A 135 -4.71 15.26 -7.89
CA ARG A 135 -4.13 15.72 -6.62
C ARG A 135 -2.96 16.70 -6.78
N GLY A 136 -2.60 17.08 -8.00
CA GLY A 136 -1.47 17.97 -8.27
C GLY A 136 -0.11 17.37 -7.88
N ILE A 137 0.02 16.05 -7.92
CA ILE A 137 1.27 15.34 -7.61
C ILE A 137 2.17 15.38 -8.85
N GLY A 138 3.28 16.09 -8.76
CA GLY A 138 4.27 16.23 -9.82
C GLY A 138 5.39 15.18 -9.75
N ARG A 139 6.24 15.18 -10.78
CA ARG A 139 7.35 14.22 -10.90
C ARG A 139 8.38 14.35 -9.79
N GLU A 140 8.53 15.52 -9.22
CA GLU A 140 9.44 15.83 -8.12
C GLU A 140 9.06 15.14 -6.80
N GLN A 141 7.80 14.71 -6.69
CA GLN A 141 7.27 13.97 -5.54
C GLN A 141 7.38 12.46 -5.71
N LEU A 142 7.87 11.99 -6.86
CA LEU A 142 8.02 10.56 -7.13
C LEU A 142 9.43 10.09 -6.78
N ALA A 143 9.58 8.77 -6.61
CA ALA A 143 10.89 8.15 -6.48
C ALA A 143 11.72 8.37 -7.76
N ALA A 144 13.00 8.66 -7.59
CA ALA A 144 13.91 8.83 -8.73
C ALA A 144 14.00 7.54 -9.57
N ALA A 145 14.11 7.68 -10.89
CA ALA A 145 14.26 6.53 -11.78
C ALA A 145 15.56 5.75 -11.50
N SER A 146 16.65 6.46 -11.18
CA SER A 146 17.95 5.88 -10.83
C SER A 146 18.46 6.53 -9.54
N PRO A 147 17.96 6.12 -8.35
CA PRO A 147 18.40 6.66 -7.08
C PRO A 147 19.76 6.09 -6.68
N GLU A 148 20.41 6.73 -5.69
CA GLU A 148 21.46 6.07 -4.94
C GLU A 148 20.87 4.87 -4.18
N LEU A 149 21.47 3.70 -4.35
CA LEU A 149 20.95 2.46 -3.79
C LEU A 149 21.33 2.29 -2.32
N LEU A 150 20.51 1.63 -1.54
CA LEU A 150 20.82 1.24 -0.17
C LEU A 150 22.00 0.26 -0.14
N PRO A 151 22.78 0.24 0.95
CA PRO A 151 23.89 -0.70 1.12
C PRO A 151 23.43 -2.15 1.02
N LEU A 152 24.13 -2.93 0.21
CA LEU A 152 23.87 -4.34 0.03
C LEU A 152 24.52 -5.16 1.14
N ASN A 153 23.78 -6.08 1.75
CA ASN A 153 24.38 -7.12 2.58
C ASN A 153 24.98 -8.21 1.67
N GLN A 154 26.28 -8.06 1.39
CA GLN A 154 26.97 -8.91 0.43
C GLN A 154 26.99 -10.40 0.82
N ALA A 155 27.02 -10.73 2.12
CA ALA A 155 27.02 -12.12 2.58
C ALA A 155 25.67 -12.79 2.29
N VAL A 156 24.56 -12.10 2.59
CA VAL A 156 23.19 -12.59 2.31
C VAL A 156 22.96 -12.71 0.81
N GLU A 157 23.42 -11.74 0.03
CA GLU A 157 23.26 -11.76 -1.43
C GLU A 157 24.08 -12.89 -2.07
N ASN A 158 25.32 -13.11 -1.64
CA ASN A 158 26.15 -14.21 -2.13
C ASN A 158 25.49 -15.57 -1.86
N GLN A 159 24.94 -15.76 -0.66
CA GLN A 159 24.22 -17.00 -0.32
C GLN A 159 22.97 -17.19 -1.21
N ARG A 160 22.16 -16.15 -1.36
CA ARG A 160 20.96 -16.18 -2.20
C ARG A 160 21.32 -16.48 -3.66
N SER A 161 22.25 -15.73 -4.24
CA SER A 161 22.63 -15.86 -5.65
C SER A 161 23.24 -17.22 -5.96
N THR A 162 24.09 -17.74 -5.06
CA THR A 162 24.65 -19.09 -5.18
C THR A 162 23.57 -20.16 -5.16
N THR A 163 22.60 -20.05 -4.23
CA THR A 163 21.49 -21.01 -4.16
C THR A 163 20.64 -20.99 -5.43
N VAL A 164 20.33 -19.80 -5.96
CA VAL A 164 19.52 -19.63 -7.17
C VAL A 164 20.29 -20.16 -8.40
N GLU A 165 21.60 -19.87 -8.51
CA GLU A 165 22.45 -20.37 -9.59
C GLU A 165 22.53 -21.89 -9.58
N GLN A 166 22.80 -22.50 -8.43
CA GLN A 166 22.91 -23.96 -8.29
C GLN A 166 21.61 -24.68 -8.64
N ASN A 167 20.46 -24.13 -8.25
CA ASN A 167 19.17 -24.79 -8.46
C ASN A 167 18.60 -24.58 -9.87
N PHE A 168 18.88 -23.43 -10.49
CA PHE A 168 18.16 -22.99 -11.69
C PHE A 168 19.07 -22.55 -12.84
N GLY A 169 20.37 -22.36 -12.63
CA GLY A 169 21.30 -21.82 -13.63
C GLY A 169 21.35 -22.64 -14.90
N ALA A 170 21.40 -23.97 -14.78
CA ALA A 170 21.41 -24.87 -15.92
C ALA A 170 20.08 -24.92 -16.67
N ILE A 171 18.94 -24.58 -16.00
CA ILE A 171 17.60 -24.68 -16.56
C ILE A 171 17.19 -23.34 -17.20
N SER A 172 17.43 -22.24 -16.49
CA SER A 172 17.01 -20.91 -16.92
C SER A 172 18.03 -19.83 -16.56
N PRO A 173 19.15 -19.73 -17.29
CA PRO A 173 20.19 -18.74 -17.02
C PRO A 173 19.67 -17.29 -17.16
N GLY A 174 18.67 -17.06 -18.02
CA GLY A 174 18.01 -15.76 -18.15
C GLY A 174 17.26 -15.36 -16.89
N LEU A 175 16.51 -16.30 -16.27
CA LEU A 175 15.83 -16.05 -15.00
C LEU A 175 16.83 -15.72 -13.89
N VAL A 176 17.91 -16.47 -13.77
CA VAL A 176 18.97 -16.24 -12.79
C VAL A 176 19.60 -14.85 -12.97
N LYS A 177 19.94 -14.50 -14.21
CA LYS A 177 20.49 -13.18 -14.55
C LYS A 177 19.54 -12.06 -14.12
N PHE A 178 18.27 -12.13 -14.47
CA PHE A 178 17.29 -11.07 -14.16
C PHE A 178 16.88 -11.06 -12.68
N THR A 179 16.96 -12.21 -11.99
CA THR A 179 16.80 -12.25 -10.54
C THR A 179 17.96 -11.53 -9.84
N THR A 180 19.19 -11.67 -10.31
CA THR A 180 20.35 -11.02 -9.69
C THR A 180 20.42 -9.54 -10.06
N GLN A 181 20.54 -9.20 -11.34
CA GLN A 181 20.85 -7.82 -11.77
C GLN A 181 19.71 -6.80 -11.51
N PRO A 182 18.53 -6.88 -12.13
CA PRO A 182 17.52 -5.87 -11.88
C PRO A 182 16.72 -6.10 -10.59
N LEU A 183 16.55 -7.36 -10.13
CA LEU A 183 15.68 -7.62 -8.99
C LEU A 183 16.39 -7.37 -7.67
N PHE A 184 17.48 -8.12 -7.33
CA PHE A 184 18.08 -8.03 -6.00
C PHE A 184 19.17 -6.98 -5.88
N LEU A 185 19.91 -6.68 -6.95
CA LEU A 185 21.00 -5.68 -6.93
C LEU A 185 20.51 -4.25 -7.23
N ASP A 186 19.27 -4.07 -7.72
CA ASP A 186 18.68 -2.75 -7.96
C ASP A 186 17.34 -2.61 -7.21
N LEU A 187 16.26 -3.25 -7.68
CA LEU A 187 14.91 -3.03 -7.17
C LEU A 187 14.80 -3.16 -5.65
N TRP A 188 15.41 -4.19 -5.06
CA TRP A 188 15.40 -4.41 -3.61
C TRP A 188 16.25 -3.41 -2.83
N GLN A 189 17.17 -2.71 -3.48
CA GLN A 189 18.04 -1.72 -2.85
C GLN A 189 17.55 -0.26 -3.05
N ARG A 190 16.44 -0.06 -3.74
CA ARG A 190 15.90 1.28 -4.00
C ARG A 190 15.33 1.89 -2.71
N PRO A 191 15.73 3.14 -2.32
CA PRO A 191 15.35 3.75 -1.04
C PRO A 191 13.92 4.30 -1.00
N GLY A 192 13.27 4.49 -2.16
CA GLY A 192 11.93 5.11 -2.25
C GLY A 192 10.80 4.31 -1.60
N LEU A 193 11.06 3.05 -1.21
CA LEU A 193 10.22 2.24 -0.34
C LEU A 193 11.12 1.55 0.68
N LYS A 194 10.81 1.74 1.97
CA LYS A 194 11.62 1.14 3.07
C LYS A 194 11.70 -0.38 2.92
N PRO A 195 12.82 -1.03 3.29
CA PRO A 195 12.99 -2.49 3.18
C PRO A 195 11.86 -3.30 3.85
N ARG A 196 11.35 -2.84 5.00
CA ARG A 196 10.18 -3.43 5.67
C ARG A 196 8.94 -3.35 4.78
N ASP A 197 8.64 -2.18 4.26
CA ASP A 197 7.42 -1.95 3.47
C ASP A 197 7.51 -2.65 2.11
N ARG A 198 8.70 -2.72 1.51
CA ARG A 198 8.94 -3.52 0.30
C ARG A 198 8.66 -5.00 0.53
N SER A 199 9.06 -5.52 1.69
CA SER A 199 8.76 -6.89 2.10
C SER A 199 7.26 -7.09 2.37
N LEU A 200 6.61 -6.13 3.01
CA LEU A 200 5.16 -6.10 3.23
C LEU A 200 4.39 -6.21 1.90
N VAL A 201 4.76 -5.40 0.91
CA VAL A 201 4.19 -5.44 -0.45
C VAL A 201 4.37 -6.82 -1.08
N THR A 202 5.57 -7.40 -0.97
CA THR A 202 5.88 -8.71 -1.55
C THR A 202 5.03 -9.82 -0.94
N VAL A 203 4.98 -9.90 0.40
CA VAL A 203 4.18 -10.91 1.12
C VAL A 203 2.70 -10.77 0.76
N SER A 204 2.18 -9.55 0.73
CA SER A 204 0.78 -9.28 0.36
C SER A 204 0.45 -9.74 -1.06
N ALA A 205 1.33 -9.45 -2.02
CA ALA A 205 1.16 -9.89 -3.41
C ALA A 205 1.23 -11.41 -3.57
N LEU A 206 2.15 -12.08 -2.85
CA LEU A 206 2.25 -13.54 -2.86
C LEU A 206 1.01 -14.21 -2.27
N ILE A 207 0.46 -13.67 -1.18
CA ILE A 207 -0.83 -14.15 -0.61
C ILE A 207 -1.93 -13.98 -1.66
N ALA A 208 -2.01 -12.80 -2.29
CA ALA A 208 -3.04 -12.48 -3.27
C ALA A 208 -2.99 -13.38 -4.51
N ALA A 209 -1.79 -13.78 -4.92
CA ALA A 209 -1.55 -14.67 -6.06
C ALA A 209 -1.60 -16.17 -5.71
N GLY A 210 -1.82 -16.54 -4.44
CA GLY A 210 -1.82 -17.93 -3.99
C GLY A 210 -0.44 -18.61 -4.03
N GLN A 211 0.65 -17.81 -4.05
CA GLN A 211 2.04 -18.31 -4.14
C GLN A 211 2.61 -18.65 -2.77
N SER A 212 1.93 -19.51 -2.02
CA SER A 212 2.27 -19.84 -0.63
C SER A 212 3.71 -20.38 -0.48
N ALA A 213 4.21 -21.15 -1.43
CA ALA A 213 5.58 -21.68 -1.40
C ALA A 213 6.67 -20.59 -1.36
N GLN A 214 6.38 -19.38 -1.82
CA GLN A 214 7.32 -18.26 -1.84
C GLN A 214 7.24 -17.40 -0.56
N ILE A 215 6.16 -17.52 0.23
CA ILE A 215 5.91 -16.67 1.39
C ILE A 215 7.00 -16.85 2.43
N GLY A 216 7.45 -18.07 2.71
CA GLY A 216 8.41 -18.35 3.78
C GLY A 216 9.71 -17.54 3.67
N TYR A 217 10.31 -17.47 2.49
CA TYR A 217 11.51 -16.67 2.24
C TYR A 217 11.25 -15.17 2.47
N HIS A 218 10.19 -14.64 1.85
CA HIS A 218 9.89 -13.21 1.89
C HIS A 218 9.38 -12.75 3.25
N LEU A 219 8.65 -13.61 4.00
CA LEU A 219 8.23 -13.31 5.38
C LEU A 219 9.43 -13.26 6.32
N ASN A 220 10.39 -14.20 6.22
CA ASN A 220 11.63 -14.11 6.98
C ASN A 220 12.35 -12.80 6.73
N ARG A 221 12.50 -12.40 5.46
CA ARG A 221 13.09 -11.11 5.08
C ARG A 221 12.29 -9.93 5.63
N ALA A 222 10.95 -9.99 5.63
CA ALA A 222 10.09 -8.97 6.21
C ALA A 222 10.36 -8.78 7.70
N MET A 223 10.45 -9.89 8.44
CA MET A 223 10.73 -9.88 9.88
C MET A 223 12.14 -9.41 10.20
N ASP A 224 13.13 -9.77 9.39
CA ASP A 224 14.51 -9.25 9.50
C ASP A 224 14.57 -7.73 9.27
N ASN A 225 13.63 -7.18 8.52
CA ASN A 225 13.45 -5.75 8.28
C ASN A 225 12.47 -5.07 9.26
N GLY A 226 12.04 -5.76 10.32
CA GLY A 226 11.26 -5.18 11.42
C GLY A 226 9.75 -5.44 11.38
N LEU A 227 9.24 -6.32 10.50
CA LEU A 227 7.86 -6.77 10.59
C LEU A 227 7.69 -7.67 11.81
N THR A 228 6.69 -7.42 12.63
CA THR A 228 6.41 -8.21 13.83
C THR A 228 5.57 -9.45 13.52
N ALA A 229 5.55 -10.42 14.46
CA ALA A 229 4.69 -11.60 14.36
C ALA A 229 3.19 -11.21 14.36
N GLN A 230 2.82 -10.22 15.15
CA GLN A 230 1.45 -9.70 15.21
C GLN A 230 1.02 -9.09 13.87
N GLU A 231 1.87 -8.23 13.28
CA GLU A 231 1.61 -7.66 11.95
C GLU A 231 1.52 -8.74 10.87
N ALA A 232 2.39 -9.78 10.91
CA ALA A 232 2.33 -10.89 9.96
C ALA A 232 0.97 -11.64 10.02
N GLY A 233 0.44 -11.90 11.21
CA GLY A 233 -0.89 -12.48 11.39
C GLY A 233 -1.99 -11.56 10.87
N GLU A 234 -1.89 -10.26 11.13
CA GLU A 234 -2.90 -9.28 10.74
C GLU A 234 -2.92 -9.01 9.23
N ILE A 235 -1.77 -9.12 8.56
CA ILE A 235 -1.70 -9.08 7.07
C ILE A 235 -2.53 -10.22 6.48
N VAL A 236 -2.46 -11.42 7.04
CA VAL A 236 -3.25 -12.57 6.56
C VAL A 236 -4.74 -12.34 6.79
N ALA A 237 -5.13 -11.84 7.97
CA ALA A 237 -6.52 -11.50 8.29
C ALA A 237 -7.07 -10.43 7.32
N HIS A 238 -6.28 -9.38 7.06
CA HIS A 238 -6.64 -8.34 6.10
C HIS A 238 -6.76 -8.89 4.67
N ALA A 239 -5.80 -9.71 4.26
CA ALA A 239 -5.79 -10.33 2.94
C ALA A 239 -7.00 -11.26 2.70
N ALA A 240 -7.59 -11.85 3.73
CA ALA A 240 -8.79 -12.68 3.58
C ALA A 240 -9.95 -11.93 2.94
N PHE A 241 -10.12 -10.64 3.24
CA PHE A 241 -11.19 -9.80 2.68
C PHE A 241 -10.90 -9.34 1.23
N TYR A 242 -9.64 -9.18 0.85
CA TYR A 242 -9.26 -8.64 -0.46
C TYR A 242 -8.78 -9.72 -1.45
N ALA A 243 -8.24 -10.82 -0.96
CA ALA A 243 -7.73 -11.94 -1.77
C ALA A 243 -8.57 -13.23 -1.64
N GLY A 244 -9.47 -13.28 -0.66
CA GLY A 244 -10.33 -14.41 -0.37
C GLY A 244 -9.74 -15.38 0.67
N TRP A 245 -10.62 -16.02 1.41
CA TRP A 245 -10.30 -16.95 2.50
C TRP A 245 -9.38 -18.12 2.09
N PRO A 246 -9.54 -18.78 0.93
CA PRO A 246 -8.64 -19.87 0.54
C PRO A 246 -7.17 -19.44 0.46
N ASN A 247 -6.90 -18.25 -0.09
CA ASN A 247 -5.54 -17.70 -0.15
C ASN A 247 -4.99 -17.39 1.24
N ALA A 248 -5.82 -16.82 2.12
CA ALA A 248 -5.45 -16.52 3.50
C ALA A 248 -5.12 -17.78 4.29
N PHE A 249 -5.93 -18.84 4.18
CA PHE A 249 -5.67 -20.13 4.86
C PHE A 249 -4.43 -20.82 4.33
N SER A 250 -4.15 -20.76 3.03
CA SER A 250 -2.90 -21.28 2.47
C SER A 250 -1.68 -20.51 2.98
N ALA A 251 -1.82 -19.19 3.16
CA ALA A 251 -0.76 -18.33 3.67
C ALA A 251 -0.50 -18.51 5.16
N VAL A 252 -1.57 -18.61 6.01
CA VAL A 252 -1.43 -18.71 7.46
C VAL A 252 -0.68 -19.97 7.88
N ALA A 253 -0.79 -21.07 7.14
CA ALA A 253 -0.03 -22.28 7.39
C ALA A 253 1.48 -22.01 7.31
N VAL A 254 1.94 -21.32 6.25
CA VAL A 254 3.35 -20.95 6.07
C VAL A 254 3.79 -19.90 7.08
N VAL A 255 2.95 -18.90 7.37
CA VAL A 255 3.23 -17.90 8.43
C VAL A 255 3.46 -18.61 9.77
N SER A 256 2.61 -19.57 10.15
CA SER A 256 2.77 -20.34 11.38
C SER A 256 4.10 -21.11 11.43
N GLU A 257 4.52 -21.73 10.32
CA GLU A 257 5.82 -22.41 10.22
C GLU A 257 6.99 -21.45 10.43
N VAL A 258 6.97 -20.30 9.79
CA VAL A 258 8.02 -19.27 9.95
C VAL A 258 8.07 -18.77 11.39
N LEU A 259 6.93 -18.46 11.99
CA LEU A 259 6.89 -17.97 13.38
C LEU A 259 7.39 -19.02 14.38
N ARG A 260 7.02 -20.30 14.21
CA ARG A 260 7.55 -21.40 15.04
C ARG A 260 9.06 -21.54 14.88
N ALA A 261 9.57 -21.52 13.65
CA ALA A 261 11.00 -21.61 13.39
C ALA A 261 11.81 -20.48 14.03
N ARG A 262 11.15 -19.31 14.22
CA ARG A 262 11.74 -18.13 14.91
C ARG A 262 11.49 -18.13 16.43
N GLY A 263 10.78 -19.11 16.99
CA GLY A 263 10.43 -19.14 18.41
C GLY A 263 9.39 -18.07 18.82
N LEU A 264 8.58 -17.59 17.87
CA LEU A 264 7.61 -16.51 18.07
C LEU A 264 6.15 -16.99 18.08
N ALA A 265 5.89 -18.26 17.79
CA ALA A 265 4.58 -18.89 17.95
C ALA A 265 4.61 -19.79 19.18
N GLY A 266 3.80 -19.46 20.18
CA GLY A 266 3.49 -20.27 21.35
C GLY A 266 2.04 -20.74 21.26
#